data_5f282351b76c121dcee441750a45a9f9
#
_entry.id   5f282351b76c121dcee441750a45a9f9
#
_cell.length_a   1.000
_cell.length_b   1.000
_cell.length_c   1.000
_cell.angle_alpha   90.00
_cell.angle_beta   90.00
_cell.angle_gamma   90.00
#
_symmetry.space_group_name_H-M   'P 1'
#
loop_
_entity.id
_entity.type
_entity.pdbx_description
1 polymer ?
#
loop_
_entity_poly.entity_id
_entity_poly.type
_entity_poly.pdbx_seq_one_letter_code
_entity_poly.pdbx_strand_id
1 'polypeptide(L)'
;MALANAIGREIIAAGLHNPAFIEHATTGFEEYRAGVEPYTLEYAERVTGVPAAAIRDLAHAYAKAGRAQLCWTLGITEHHNAVDNVLALINLALLTGHVGRYGSGLVPLRGQNNVQGGGDMGAIPNKLPGGNDVEIDAEREPFERMYGHPIPPKRGMHLSQMFDAMEHAALADRRLQVSLRTLTEHVRACCLRYLGESS
;
A
#
# COMPACT_ATOMS: atom_id res chain seq x y z
N MET A 1 -4.80 -9.41 4.91
CA MET A 1 -4.80 -10.45 3.86
C MET A 1 -5.84 -11.56 4.13
N ALA A 2 -5.83 -12.23 5.29
CA ALA A 2 -6.75 -13.34 5.59
C ALA A 2 -8.23 -12.98 5.39
N LEU A 3 -8.68 -11.83 5.89
CA LEU A 3 -10.06 -11.35 5.71
C LEU A 3 -10.42 -11.15 4.23
N ALA A 4 -9.59 -10.45 3.47
CA ALA A 4 -9.85 -10.19 2.04
C ALA A 4 -9.92 -11.49 1.23
N ASN A 5 -9.00 -12.42 1.47
CA ASN A 5 -9.01 -13.71 0.79
C ASN A 5 -10.22 -14.57 1.16
N ALA A 6 -10.67 -14.53 2.43
CA ALA A 6 -11.88 -15.24 2.85
C ALA A 6 -13.15 -14.64 2.20
N ILE A 7 -13.23 -13.32 2.07
CA ILE A 7 -14.30 -12.64 1.32
C ILE A 7 -14.28 -13.10 -0.14
N GLY A 8 -13.11 -13.13 -0.79
CA GLY A 8 -12.96 -13.59 -2.17
C GLY A 8 -13.39 -15.06 -2.34
N ARG A 9 -12.94 -15.92 -1.44
CA ARG A 9 -13.36 -17.33 -1.42
C ARG A 9 -14.87 -17.49 -1.30
N GLU A 10 -15.50 -16.78 -0.36
CA GLU A 10 -16.94 -16.82 -0.16
C GLU A 10 -17.71 -16.33 -1.40
N ILE A 11 -17.27 -15.26 -2.05
CA ILE A 11 -17.86 -14.75 -3.29
C ILE A 11 -17.80 -15.81 -4.40
N ILE A 12 -16.68 -16.51 -4.52
CA ILE A 12 -16.52 -17.60 -5.52
C ILE A 12 -17.43 -18.79 -5.16
N ALA A 13 -17.41 -19.24 -3.92
CA ALA A 13 -18.19 -20.38 -3.45
C ALA A 13 -19.70 -20.15 -3.58
N ALA A 14 -20.15 -18.92 -3.36
CA ALA A 14 -21.55 -18.53 -3.53
C ALA A 14 -21.95 -18.22 -4.99
N GLY A 15 -21.00 -18.31 -5.94
CA GLY A 15 -21.26 -17.98 -7.36
C GLY A 15 -21.60 -16.52 -7.62
N LEU A 16 -21.12 -15.60 -6.76
CA LEU A 16 -21.42 -14.16 -6.81
C LEU A 16 -20.36 -13.35 -7.56
N HIS A 17 -19.32 -13.98 -8.08
CA HIS A 17 -18.32 -13.33 -8.93
C HIS A 17 -18.91 -12.92 -10.29
N ASN A 18 -18.26 -12.00 -10.98
CA ASN A 18 -18.68 -11.54 -12.30
C ASN A 18 -17.91 -12.26 -13.42
N PRO A 19 -18.43 -13.37 -13.98
CA PRO A 19 -17.70 -14.17 -14.95
C PRO A 19 -17.39 -13.41 -16.24
N ALA A 20 -18.30 -12.57 -16.73
CA ALA A 20 -18.06 -11.81 -17.94
C ALA A 20 -16.91 -10.79 -17.78
N PHE A 21 -16.83 -10.12 -16.62
CA PHE A 21 -15.73 -9.22 -16.34
C PHE A 21 -14.40 -9.98 -16.20
N ILE A 22 -14.43 -11.13 -15.52
CA ILE A 22 -13.24 -11.97 -15.33
C ILE A 22 -12.70 -12.42 -16.68
N GLU A 23 -13.55 -12.93 -17.57
CA GLU A 23 -13.15 -13.43 -18.88
C GLU A 23 -12.54 -12.33 -19.78
N HIS A 24 -13.10 -11.12 -19.75
CA HIS A 24 -12.69 -10.07 -20.68
C HIS A 24 -11.63 -9.12 -20.14
N ALA A 25 -11.49 -8.99 -18.84
CA ALA A 25 -10.69 -7.92 -18.23
C ALA A 25 -9.66 -8.42 -17.21
N THR A 26 -9.53 -9.72 -16.99
CA THR A 26 -8.58 -10.25 -16.01
C THR A 26 -7.79 -11.43 -16.56
N THR A 27 -6.73 -11.79 -15.86
CA THR A 27 -5.93 -13.02 -16.07
C THR A 27 -5.70 -13.71 -14.73
N GLY A 28 -5.41 -15.02 -14.74
CA GLY A 28 -5.01 -15.73 -13.52
C GLY A 28 -6.16 -16.04 -12.55
N PHE A 29 -7.42 -16.12 -13.01
CA PHE A 29 -8.55 -16.39 -12.13
C PHE A 29 -8.47 -17.78 -11.47
N GLU A 30 -8.02 -18.81 -12.19
CA GLU A 30 -7.92 -20.15 -11.64
C GLU A 30 -6.83 -20.26 -10.58
N GLU A 31 -5.70 -19.57 -10.78
CA GLU A 31 -4.63 -19.47 -9.80
C GLU A 31 -5.10 -18.73 -8.54
N TYR A 32 -5.85 -17.64 -8.73
CA TYR A 32 -6.45 -16.91 -7.61
C TYR A 32 -7.44 -17.77 -6.84
N ARG A 33 -8.34 -18.47 -7.55
CA ARG A 33 -9.33 -19.40 -6.95
C ARG A 33 -8.65 -20.46 -6.11
N ALA A 34 -7.61 -21.09 -6.65
CA ALA A 34 -6.83 -22.08 -5.90
C ALA A 34 -6.11 -21.46 -4.70
N GLY A 35 -5.57 -20.26 -4.85
CA GLY A 35 -4.85 -19.55 -3.80
C GLY A 35 -5.72 -19.11 -2.62
N VAL A 36 -7.01 -18.82 -2.85
CA VAL A 36 -7.94 -18.43 -1.77
C VAL A 36 -8.64 -19.62 -1.10
N GLU A 37 -8.56 -20.83 -1.67
CA GLU A 37 -9.25 -22.03 -1.14
C GLU A 37 -8.98 -22.31 0.35
N PRO A 38 -7.75 -22.15 0.89
CA PRO A 38 -7.48 -22.38 2.31
C PRO A 38 -8.13 -21.35 3.25
N TYR A 39 -8.60 -20.21 2.74
CA TYR A 39 -9.13 -19.12 3.55
C TYR A 39 -10.63 -19.29 3.82
N THR A 40 -11.00 -20.34 4.58
CA THR A 40 -12.40 -20.55 4.97
C THR A 40 -12.90 -19.47 5.92
N LEU A 41 -14.20 -19.33 6.08
CA LEU A 41 -14.78 -18.36 7.01
C LEU A 41 -14.35 -18.64 8.46
N GLU A 42 -14.29 -19.92 8.85
CA GLU A 42 -13.84 -20.34 10.17
C GLU A 42 -12.34 -20.05 10.40
N TYR A 43 -11.52 -20.25 9.37
CA TYR A 43 -10.11 -19.86 9.44
C TYR A 43 -9.96 -18.35 9.62
N ALA A 44 -10.70 -17.56 8.83
CA ALA A 44 -10.66 -16.12 8.92
C ALA A 44 -11.16 -15.61 10.28
N GLU A 45 -12.26 -16.15 10.80
CA GLU A 45 -12.75 -15.82 12.14
C GLU A 45 -11.69 -16.06 13.21
N ARG A 46 -11.04 -17.22 13.19
CA ARG A 46 -10.00 -17.55 14.16
C ARG A 46 -8.79 -16.61 14.09
N VAL A 47 -8.40 -16.17 12.88
CA VAL A 47 -7.20 -15.34 12.68
C VAL A 47 -7.49 -13.86 12.89
N THR A 48 -8.69 -13.39 12.52
CA THR A 48 -9.03 -11.96 12.52
C THR A 48 -9.90 -11.54 13.71
N GLY A 49 -10.57 -12.49 14.36
CA GLY A 49 -11.56 -12.21 15.39
C GLY A 49 -12.91 -11.72 14.85
N VAL A 50 -13.06 -11.60 13.53
CA VAL A 50 -14.33 -11.18 12.90
C VAL A 50 -15.21 -12.41 12.73
N PRO A 51 -16.47 -12.42 13.24
CA PRO A 51 -17.37 -13.57 13.13
C PRO A 51 -17.59 -14.02 11.67
N ALA A 52 -17.57 -15.33 11.43
CA ALA A 52 -17.77 -15.93 10.11
C ALA A 52 -19.04 -15.44 9.40
N ALA A 53 -20.13 -15.26 10.16
CA ALA A 53 -21.38 -14.72 9.65
C ALA A 53 -21.22 -13.29 9.11
N ALA A 54 -20.51 -12.43 9.85
CA ALA A 54 -20.26 -11.05 9.42
C ALA A 54 -19.37 -10.99 8.16
N ILE A 55 -18.39 -11.89 8.05
CA ILE A 55 -17.55 -12.00 6.84
C ILE A 55 -18.41 -12.40 5.63
N ARG A 56 -19.27 -13.37 5.80
CA ARG A 56 -20.22 -13.82 4.76
C ARG A 56 -21.15 -12.68 4.33
N ASP A 57 -21.77 -12.00 5.30
CA ASP A 57 -22.71 -10.91 5.03
C ASP A 57 -22.02 -9.78 4.25
N LEU A 58 -20.81 -9.42 4.63
CA LEU A 58 -19.99 -8.42 3.92
C LEU A 58 -19.67 -8.88 2.50
N ALA A 59 -19.24 -10.13 2.32
CA ALA A 59 -18.92 -10.69 1.01
C ALA A 59 -20.13 -10.61 0.06
N HIS A 60 -21.29 -11.03 0.55
CA HIS A 60 -22.53 -11.01 -0.22
C HIS A 60 -23.02 -9.58 -0.49
N ALA A 61 -22.95 -8.69 0.49
CA ALA A 61 -23.33 -7.27 0.32
C ALA A 61 -22.46 -6.59 -0.73
N TYR A 62 -21.15 -6.80 -0.66
CA TYR A 62 -20.20 -6.23 -1.60
C TYR A 62 -20.42 -6.76 -3.03
N ALA A 63 -20.54 -8.07 -3.18
CA ALA A 63 -20.70 -8.70 -4.50
C ALA A 63 -22.03 -8.36 -5.17
N LYS A 64 -23.13 -8.26 -4.39
CA LYS A 64 -24.49 -7.96 -4.90
C LYS A 64 -24.73 -6.46 -5.11
N ALA A 65 -23.85 -5.59 -4.62
CA ALA A 65 -23.99 -4.16 -4.81
C ALA A 65 -23.96 -3.77 -6.29
N GLY A 66 -24.88 -2.95 -6.73
CA GLY A 66 -24.86 -2.40 -8.08
C GLY A 66 -23.61 -1.55 -8.34
N ARG A 67 -23.13 -0.85 -7.32
CA ARG A 67 -21.90 -0.05 -7.32
C ARG A 67 -21.27 -0.13 -5.96
N ALA A 68 -19.95 -0.35 -5.90
CA ALA A 68 -19.21 -0.39 -4.66
C ALA A 68 -17.82 0.22 -4.82
N GLN A 69 -17.36 0.90 -3.80
CA GLN A 69 -15.99 1.38 -3.69
C GLN A 69 -15.27 0.61 -2.59
N LEU A 70 -14.02 0.25 -2.83
CA LEU A 70 -13.15 -0.36 -1.87
C LEU A 70 -12.09 0.67 -1.47
N CYS A 71 -12.23 1.20 -0.25
CA CYS A 71 -11.36 2.24 0.27
C CYS A 71 -10.37 1.65 1.28
N TRP A 72 -9.12 2.09 1.22
CA TRP A 72 -8.11 1.76 2.23
C TRP A 72 -7.12 2.90 2.43
N THR A 73 -6.32 2.81 3.49
CA THR A 73 -5.27 3.74 3.80
C THR A 73 -4.09 3.02 4.46
N LEU A 74 -3.34 3.69 5.30
CA LEU A 74 -2.06 3.25 5.87
C LEU A 74 -2.14 1.94 6.65
N GLY A 75 -3.27 1.64 7.30
CA GLY A 75 -3.49 0.36 7.98
C GLY A 75 -3.34 -0.89 7.09
N ILE A 76 -3.47 -0.73 5.78
CA ILE A 76 -3.22 -1.80 4.78
C ILE A 76 -1.78 -1.74 4.26
N THR A 77 -1.24 -0.53 4.07
CA THR A 77 0.02 -0.33 3.35
C THR A 77 1.26 -0.27 4.24
N GLU A 78 1.12 -0.10 5.55
CA GLU A 78 2.23 -0.06 6.52
C GLU A 78 2.54 -1.42 7.14
N HIS A 79 2.51 -2.48 6.35
CA HIS A 79 2.91 -3.83 6.73
C HIS A 79 4.09 -4.30 5.89
N HIS A 80 4.87 -5.26 6.42
CA HIS A 80 5.94 -5.89 5.65
C HIS A 80 5.45 -6.58 4.37
N ASN A 81 4.19 -7.03 4.37
CA ASN A 81 3.49 -7.63 3.22
C ASN A 81 2.45 -6.68 2.60
N ALA A 82 2.70 -5.38 2.63
CA ALA A 82 1.78 -4.35 2.16
C ALA A 82 1.34 -4.54 0.70
N VAL A 83 2.25 -4.95 -0.17
CA VAL A 83 1.95 -5.20 -1.59
C VAL A 83 0.90 -6.30 -1.71
N ASP A 84 1.08 -7.43 -1.01
CA ASP A 84 0.12 -8.54 -1.04
C ASP A 84 -1.24 -8.15 -0.46
N ASN A 85 -1.26 -7.31 0.59
CA ASN A 85 -2.50 -6.79 1.15
C ASN A 85 -3.28 -5.96 0.11
N VAL A 86 -2.59 -5.07 -0.60
CA VAL A 86 -3.22 -4.25 -1.66
C VAL A 86 -3.67 -5.12 -2.82
N LEU A 87 -2.87 -6.09 -3.26
CA LEU A 87 -3.25 -7.03 -4.31
C LEU A 87 -4.49 -7.85 -3.93
N ALA A 88 -4.60 -8.28 -2.67
CA ALA A 88 -5.80 -8.98 -2.19
C ALA A 88 -7.07 -8.11 -2.30
N LEU A 89 -6.98 -6.80 -2.02
CA LEU A 89 -8.09 -5.86 -2.19
C LEU A 89 -8.41 -5.61 -3.68
N ILE A 90 -7.39 -5.48 -4.52
CA ILE A 90 -7.56 -5.34 -5.98
C ILE A 90 -8.28 -6.58 -6.53
N ASN A 91 -7.88 -7.77 -6.13
CA ASN A 91 -8.49 -9.01 -6.57
C ASN A 91 -9.99 -9.08 -6.22
N LEU A 92 -10.42 -8.57 -5.05
CA LEU A 92 -11.85 -8.48 -4.71
C LEU A 92 -12.63 -7.59 -5.68
N ALA A 93 -12.07 -6.43 -6.04
CA ALA A 93 -12.71 -5.52 -6.97
C ALA A 93 -12.77 -6.10 -8.40
N LEU A 94 -11.71 -6.79 -8.84
CA LEU A 94 -11.68 -7.49 -10.13
C LEU A 94 -12.66 -8.66 -10.16
N LEU A 95 -12.74 -9.44 -9.08
CA LEU A 95 -13.64 -10.59 -8.95
C LEU A 95 -15.11 -10.22 -9.15
N THR A 96 -15.49 -9.04 -8.70
CA THR A 96 -16.87 -8.54 -8.75
C THR A 96 -17.14 -7.54 -9.89
N GLY A 97 -16.08 -7.10 -10.60
CA GLY A 97 -16.19 -6.10 -11.65
C GLY A 97 -16.47 -4.69 -11.12
N HIS A 98 -16.13 -4.38 -9.86
CA HIS A 98 -16.25 -3.05 -9.28
C HIS A 98 -15.07 -2.14 -9.66
N VAL A 99 -14.68 -2.16 -10.94
CA VAL A 99 -13.59 -1.37 -11.52
C VAL A 99 -14.04 -0.79 -12.86
N GLY A 100 -13.57 0.42 -13.18
CA GLY A 100 -13.74 1.02 -14.50
C GLY A 100 -15.15 1.53 -14.81
N ARG A 101 -16.03 1.66 -13.82
CA ARG A 101 -17.40 2.18 -14.01
C ARG A 101 -17.76 3.25 -12.98
N TYR A 102 -18.65 4.14 -13.34
CA TYR A 102 -19.07 5.25 -12.49
C TYR A 102 -19.59 4.78 -11.12
N GLY A 103 -19.07 5.37 -10.04
CA GLY A 103 -19.45 5.06 -8.67
C GLY A 103 -18.89 3.74 -8.11
N SER A 104 -17.97 3.10 -8.83
CA SER A 104 -17.22 1.93 -8.38
C SER A 104 -15.73 2.14 -8.52
N GLY A 105 -14.93 1.47 -7.71
CA GLY A 105 -13.47 1.53 -7.86
C GLY A 105 -12.69 1.23 -6.60
N LEU A 106 -11.40 1.34 -6.78
CA LEU A 106 -10.35 1.19 -5.77
C LEU A 106 -9.89 2.58 -5.35
N VAL A 107 -9.98 2.88 -4.05
CA VAL A 107 -9.75 4.23 -3.53
C VAL A 107 -8.71 4.21 -2.41
N PRO A 108 -7.42 4.31 -2.76
CA PRO A 108 -6.36 4.51 -1.76
C PRO A 108 -6.42 5.95 -1.22
N LEU A 109 -7.02 6.11 -0.04
CA LEU A 109 -7.29 7.43 0.55
C LEU A 109 -6.05 8.21 0.96
N ARG A 110 -4.92 7.50 1.21
CA ARG A 110 -3.68 8.08 1.73
C ARG A 110 -3.85 8.69 3.13
N GLY A 111 -2.76 9.25 3.69
CA GLY A 111 -2.78 9.92 5.00
C GLY A 111 -2.71 11.44 4.88
N GLN A 112 -1.71 11.93 4.16
CA GLN A 112 -1.46 13.36 4.01
C GLN A 112 -2.25 13.95 2.84
N ASN A 113 -2.56 15.24 2.95
CA ASN A 113 -3.19 15.98 1.86
C ASN A 113 -2.30 16.00 0.63
N ASN A 114 -2.86 15.59 -0.51
CA ASN A 114 -2.20 15.60 -1.82
C ASN A 114 -0.84 14.88 -1.86
N VAL A 115 -0.66 13.81 -1.08
CA VAL A 115 0.61 13.04 -1.08
C VAL A 115 0.94 12.43 -2.44
N GLN A 116 -0.07 12.05 -3.23
CA GLN A 116 0.12 11.58 -4.60
C GLN A 116 0.65 12.69 -5.50
N GLY A 117 0.03 13.88 -5.47
CA GLY A 117 0.52 15.04 -6.21
C GLY A 117 1.93 15.45 -5.80
N GLY A 118 2.27 15.33 -4.51
CA GLY A 118 3.65 15.50 -4.04
C GLY A 118 4.62 14.53 -4.72
N GLY A 119 4.26 13.24 -4.81
CA GLY A 119 5.03 12.24 -5.53
C GLY A 119 5.15 12.54 -7.02
N ASP A 120 4.04 12.93 -7.67
CA ASP A 120 4.01 13.28 -9.09
C ASP A 120 4.89 14.52 -9.41
N MET A 121 5.05 15.43 -8.44
CA MET A 121 5.94 16.58 -8.52
C MET A 121 7.39 16.28 -8.11
N GLY A 122 7.74 15.02 -7.92
CA GLY A 122 9.11 14.61 -7.63
C GLY A 122 9.52 14.70 -6.15
N ALA A 123 8.58 14.81 -5.20
CA ALA A 123 8.88 14.81 -3.77
C ALA A 123 9.17 13.40 -3.22
N ILE A 124 9.93 12.61 -3.98
CA ILE A 124 10.43 11.27 -3.60
C ILE A 124 11.88 11.13 -4.06
N PRO A 125 12.68 10.26 -3.39
CA PRO A 125 14.14 10.29 -3.53
C PRO A 125 14.72 10.09 -4.92
N ASN A 126 14.01 9.40 -5.79
CA ASN A 126 14.52 8.99 -7.11
C ASN A 126 13.75 9.60 -8.29
N LYS A 127 12.78 10.50 -8.03
CA LYS A 127 11.93 11.00 -9.10
C LYS A 127 12.01 12.52 -9.25
N LEU A 128 11.88 12.95 -10.49
CA LEU A 128 11.63 14.30 -10.94
C LEU A 128 10.13 14.44 -11.27
N PRO A 129 9.61 15.66 -11.48
CA PRO A 129 8.23 15.87 -11.85
C PRO A 129 7.79 14.98 -13.04
N GLY A 130 6.56 14.47 -12.97
CA GLY A 130 6.01 13.56 -13.99
C GLY A 130 6.53 12.13 -13.91
N GLY A 131 7.17 11.75 -12.79
CA GLY A 131 7.65 10.38 -12.56
C GLY A 131 8.96 10.02 -13.26
N ASN A 132 9.64 11.00 -13.86
CA ASN A 132 10.93 10.83 -14.50
C ASN A 132 12.01 10.41 -13.49
N ASP A 133 12.89 9.49 -13.86
CA ASP A 133 13.92 8.98 -12.97
C ASP A 133 15.18 9.86 -12.99
N VAL A 134 15.66 10.25 -11.82
CA VAL A 134 16.86 11.10 -11.68
C VAL A 134 18.14 10.39 -12.13
N GLU A 135 18.18 9.05 -12.10
CA GLU A 135 19.36 8.26 -12.49
C GLU A 135 19.41 8.00 -14.00
N ILE A 136 18.35 8.31 -14.75
CA ILE A 136 18.29 8.15 -16.21
C ILE A 136 18.62 9.49 -16.89
N ASP A 137 19.74 9.54 -17.61
CA ASP A 137 20.22 10.78 -18.23
C ASP A 137 19.18 11.40 -19.18
N ALA A 138 18.57 10.60 -20.04
CA ALA A 138 17.54 11.06 -20.98
C ALA A 138 16.30 11.68 -20.32
N GLU A 139 15.97 11.25 -19.10
CA GLU A 139 14.86 11.79 -18.32
C GLU A 139 15.30 13.00 -17.50
N ARG A 140 16.56 13.06 -17.04
CA ARG A 140 17.11 14.12 -16.22
C ARG A 140 17.50 15.38 -17.01
N GLU A 141 18.17 15.22 -18.15
CA GLU A 141 18.69 16.31 -18.96
C GLU A 141 17.66 17.41 -19.34
N PRO A 142 16.39 17.10 -19.67
CA PRO A 142 15.39 18.12 -19.93
C PRO A 142 15.17 19.04 -18.72
N PHE A 143 15.20 18.51 -17.50
CA PHE A 143 15.05 19.29 -16.26
C PHE A 143 16.29 20.12 -15.98
N GLU A 144 17.49 19.61 -16.23
CA GLU A 144 18.75 20.38 -16.10
C GLU A 144 18.74 21.60 -17.02
N ARG A 145 18.30 21.42 -18.26
CA ARG A 145 18.12 22.52 -19.20
C ARG A 145 17.07 23.54 -18.73
N MET A 146 15.95 23.07 -18.19
CA MET A 146 14.87 23.92 -17.70
C MET A 146 15.29 24.72 -16.47
N TYR A 147 15.98 24.08 -15.53
CA TYR A 147 16.40 24.72 -14.27
C TYR A 147 17.69 25.52 -14.41
N GLY A 148 18.45 25.33 -15.48
CA GLY A 148 19.74 25.99 -15.71
C GLY A 148 20.86 25.52 -14.78
N HIS A 149 20.68 24.36 -14.13
CA HIS A 149 21.65 23.77 -13.20
C HIS A 149 21.70 22.24 -13.35
N PRO A 150 22.88 21.63 -13.13
CA PRO A 150 23.00 20.19 -13.12
C PRO A 150 22.23 19.60 -11.93
N ILE A 151 21.58 18.47 -12.17
CA ILE A 151 20.90 17.67 -11.16
C ILE A 151 21.81 16.50 -10.81
N PRO A 152 22.05 16.18 -9.51
CA PRO A 152 22.84 15.03 -9.13
C PRO A 152 22.29 13.74 -9.77
N PRO A 153 23.13 12.95 -10.51
CA PRO A 153 22.69 11.77 -11.23
C PRO A 153 22.57 10.54 -10.31
N LYS A 154 22.13 10.76 -9.08
CA LYS A 154 21.94 9.72 -8.06
C LYS A 154 20.70 10.04 -7.25
N ARG A 155 19.92 9.00 -7.00
CA ARG A 155 18.76 9.13 -6.11
C ARG A 155 19.16 9.58 -4.72
N GLY A 156 18.27 10.29 -4.05
CA GLY A 156 18.36 10.61 -2.64
C GLY A 156 18.18 9.38 -1.76
N MET A 157 18.24 9.58 -0.45
CA MET A 157 18.08 8.52 0.54
C MET A 157 16.60 8.32 0.91
N HIS A 158 16.19 7.08 1.09
CA HIS A 158 14.95 6.74 1.80
C HIS A 158 15.10 6.99 3.30
N LEU A 159 13.99 7.09 4.02
CA LEU A 159 13.95 7.42 5.44
C LEU A 159 14.91 6.55 6.29
N SER A 160 14.89 5.22 6.12
CA SER A 160 15.79 4.31 6.82
C SER A 160 17.26 4.61 6.53
N GLN A 161 17.59 4.82 5.26
CA GLN A 161 18.95 5.17 4.83
C GLN A 161 19.42 6.53 5.39
N MET A 162 18.49 7.48 5.58
CA MET A 162 18.82 8.76 6.24
C MET A 162 19.25 8.55 7.68
N PHE A 163 18.55 7.69 8.44
CA PHE A 163 18.93 7.37 9.81
C PHE A 163 20.28 6.65 9.88
N ASP A 164 20.52 5.67 8.99
CA ASP A 164 21.80 4.99 8.92
C ASP A 164 22.95 5.97 8.59
N ALA A 165 22.73 6.86 7.63
CA ALA A 165 23.70 7.88 7.26
C ALA A 165 23.97 8.89 8.37
N MET A 166 22.93 9.28 9.12
CA MET A 166 23.05 10.14 10.30
C MET A 166 23.84 9.47 11.40
N GLU A 167 23.64 8.19 11.65
CA GLU A 167 24.39 7.43 12.63
C GLU A 167 25.87 7.37 12.26
N HIS A 168 26.21 7.09 11.00
CA HIS A 168 27.59 7.08 10.51
C HIS A 168 28.25 8.48 10.55
N ALA A 169 27.51 9.51 10.16
CA ALA A 169 28.00 10.90 10.27
C ALA A 169 28.19 11.34 11.73
N ALA A 170 27.32 10.92 12.62
CA ALA A 170 27.39 11.18 14.06
C ALA A 170 28.61 10.52 14.72
N LEU A 171 29.06 9.38 14.21
CA LEU A 171 30.32 8.76 14.65
C LEU A 171 31.56 9.61 14.30
N ALA A 172 31.46 10.47 13.29
CA ALA A 172 32.51 11.38 12.87
C ALA A 172 32.45 12.75 13.59
N ASP A 173 31.29 13.18 14.09
CA ASP A 173 31.08 14.45 14.80
C ASP A 173 30.33 14.28 16.13
N ARG A 174 31.04 14.46 17.25
CA ARG A 174 30.48 14.33 18.60
C ARG A 174 29.32 15.30 18.91
N ARG A 175 29.18 16.40 18.21
CA ARG A 175 28.06 17.37 18.40
C ARG A 175 26.77 16.86 17.77
N LEU A 176 26.88 16.20 16.63
CA LEU A 176 25.74 15.54 15.98
C LEU A 176 25.24 14.33 16.79
N GLN A 177 26.14 13.59 17.45
CA GLN A 177 25.78 12.43 18.28
C GLN A 177 24.80 12.75 19.41
N VAL A 178 24.91 13.91 20.05
CA VAL A 178 24.00 14.31 21.15
C VAL A 178 22.61 14.59 20.61
N SER A 179 22.50 15.31 19.48
CA SER A 179 21.20 15.64 18.86
C SER A 179 20.49 14.42 18.29
N LEU A 180 21.23 13.46 17.73
CA LEU A 180 20.68 12.22 17.17
C LEU A 180 20.22 11.24 18.23
N ARG A 181 20.94 11.12 19.35
CA ARG A 181 20.47 10.33 20.50
C ARG A 181 19.14 10.85 21.01
N THR A 182 19.01 12.16 21.17
CA THR A 182 17.76 12.80 21.62
C THR A 182 16.62 12.56 20.62
N LEU A 183 16.89 12.64 19.31
CA LEU A 183 15.89 12.37 18.27
C LEU A 183 15.48 10.88 18.25
N THR A 184 16.45 9.97 18.34
CA THR A 184 16.21 8.52 18.36
C THR A 184 15.43 8.11 19.62
N GLU A 185 15.75 8.69 20.77
CA GLU A 185 15.01 8.48 22.02
C GLU A 185 13.58 9.03 21.93
N HIS A 186 13.37 10.20 21.31
CA HIS A 186 12.03 10.75 21.07
C HIS A 186 11.19 9.90 20.13
N VAL A 187 11.76 9.46 19.00
CA VAL A 187 11.08 8.59 18.04
C VAL A 187 10.75 7.25 18.69
N ARG A 188 11.69 6.66 19.43
CA ARG A 188 11.48 5.42 20.17
C ARG A 188 10.38 5.57 21.24
N ALA A 189 10.37 6.66 21.99
CA ALA A 189 9.35 6.96 22.99
C ALA A 189 7.96 7.19 22.36
N CYS A 190 7.90 7.84 21.19
CA CYS A 190 6.66 7.97 20.42
C CYS A 190 6.14 6.62 19.91
N CYS A 191 7.02 5.79 19.35
CA CYS A 191 6.64 4.45 18.89
C CYS A 191 6.15 3.56 20.03
N LEU A 192 6.83 3.57 21.18
CA LEU A 192 6.44 2.78 22.35
C LEU A 192 5.09 3.23 22.94
N ARG A 193 4.82 4.55 22.98
CA ARG A 193 3.50 5.07 23.39
C ARG A 193 2.37 4.67 22.43
N TYR A 194 2.67 4.59 21.13
CA TYR A 194 1.68 4.22 20.11
C TYR A 194 1.40 2.71 20.13
N LEU A 195 2.37 1.88 20.52
CA LEU A 195 2.24 0.42 20.58
C LEU A 195 1.67 -0.07 21.94
N GLY A 196 1.36 0.84 22.87
CA GLY A 196 0.70 0.48 24.14
C GLY A 196 1.59 -0.26 25.14
N GLU A 197 2.90 -0.25 24.96
CA GLU A 197 3.84 -0.71 25.97
C GLU A 197 4.09 0.42 26.98
N SER A 198 3.11 0.61 27.87
CA SER A 198 3.32 1.35 29.09
C SER A 198 4.00 0.42 30.11
N SER A 199 5.27 0.66 30.38
CA SER A 199 5.97 0.18 31.57
C SER A 199 5.34 0.72 32.85
#